data_94b88777c3c6b38e1f6574a19a99aeac
#
_entry.id   94b88777c3c6b38e1f6574a19a99aeac
#
_cell.length_a   1.000
_cell.length_b   1.000
_cell.length_c   1.000
_cell.angle_alpha   90.00
_cell.angle_beta   90.00
_cell.angle_gamma   90.00
#
_symmetry.space_group_name_H-M   'P 1'
#
loop_
_entity.id
_entity.type
_entity.pdbx_description
1 polymer ?
#
loop_
_entity_poly.entity_id
_entity_poly.type
_entity_poly.pdbx_seq_one_letter_code
_entity_poly.pdbx_strand_id
1 'polypeptide(L)'
;MRNLLSLILIFLISYTLKAEVKLKAQTSEEKDLGCITLLKLAGEKSKNAGEMIKYEKLKKLQKSFQNKYKVGYFSEENVQSKIDEHNLNIKEKGQRYINKNLQKCGLK
;
A
#
# COMPACT_ATOMS: atom_id res chain seq x y z
N MET A 1 -8.77 36.76 25.05
CA MET A 1 -7.41 36.33 24.66
C MET A 1 -6.99 35.00 25.28
N ARG A 2 -7.27 34.76 26.55
CA ARG A 2 -6.92 33.48 27.21
C ARG A 2 -7.59 32.26 26.57
N ASN A 3 -8.84 32.39 26.12
CA ASN A 3 -9.61 31.28 25.54
C ASN A 3 -9.05 30.86 24.14
N LEU A 4 -8.51 31.80 23.41
CA LEU A 4 -7.91 31.52 22.08
C LEU A 4 -6.61 30.73 22.20
N LEU A 5 -5.77 31.03 23.18
CA LEU A 5 -4.55 30.33 23.46
C LEU A 5 -4.78 28.88 23.93
N SER A 6 -5.82 28.68 24.78
CA SER A 6 -6.23 27.34 25.23
C SER A 6 -6.72 26.48 24.07
N LEU A 7 -7.49 27.06 23.14
CA LEU A 7 -8.01 26.37 21.95
C LEU A 7 -6.89 25.96 20.98
N ILE A 8 -5.90 26.82 20.80
CA ILE A 8 -4.74 26.55 19.97
C ILE A 8 -3.90 25.41 20.55
N LEU A 9 -3.70 25.38 21.86
CA LEU A 9 -2.98 24.31 22.55
C LEU A 9 -3.68 22.96 22.44
N ILE A 10 -5.00 22.91 22.58
CA ILE A 10 -5.79 21.70 22.41
C ILE A 10 -5.70 21.20 20.98
N PHE A 11 -5.70 22.09 19.99
CA PHE A 11 -5.55 21.74 18.58
C PHE A 11 -4.18 21.14 18.28
N LEU A 12 -3.11 21.67 18.85
CA LEU A 12 -1.75 21.16 18.69
C LEU A 12 -1.58 19.77 19.29
N ILE A 13 -2.14 19.51 20.47
CA ILE A 13 -2.11 18.20 21.11
C ILE A 13 -2.85 17.16 20.29
N SER A 14 -4.03 17.50 19.76
CA SER A 14 -4.81 16.60 18.88
C SER A 14 -4.05 16.27 17.60
N TYR A 15 -3.32 17.23 17.04
CA TYR A 15 -2.52 17.04 15.85
C TYR A 15 -1.34 16.10 16.09
N THR A 16 -0.68 16.23 17.24
CA THR A 16 0.44 15.37 17.63
C THR A 16 -0.01 13.91 17.82
N LEU A 17 -1.17 13.69 18.44
CA LEU A 17 -1.74 12.35 18.63
C LEU A 17 -2.04 11.67 17.30
N LYS A 18 -2.59 12.38 16.32
CA LYS A 18 -2.84 11.84 14.97
C LYS A 18 -1.53 11.47 14.25
N ALA A 19 -0.50 12.26 14.44
CA ALA A 19 0.83 11.97 13.86
C ALA A 19 1.44 10.70 14.46
N GLU A 20 1.31 10.48 15.76
CA GLU A 20 1.78 9.26 16.42
C GLU A 20 1.06 8.01 15.92
N VAL A 21 -0.26 8.08 15.70
CA VAL A 21 -1.05 6.97 15.15
C VAL A 21 -0.57 6.60 13.74
N LYS A 22 -0.20 7.58 12.93
CA LYS A 22 0.33 7.36 11.57
C LYS A 22 1.71 6.72 11.55
N LEU A 23 2.49 6.87 12.61
CA LEU A 23 3.85 6.33 12.71
C LEU A 23 3.89 4.89 13.22
N LYS A 24 2.77 4.29 13.59
CA LYS A 24 2.71 2.89 13.98
C LYS A 24 3.12 2.00 12.82
N ALA A 25 3.95 0.99 13.11
CA ALA A 25 4.37 0.01 12.13
C ALA A 25 3.16 -0.73 11.55
N GLN A 26 3.19 -0.98 10.25
CA GLN A 26 2.16 -1.77 9.58
C GLN A 26 2.14 -3.20 10.13
N THR A 27 0.95 -3.78 10.25
CA THR A 27 0.79 -5.20 10.56
C THR A 27 1.27 -6.04 9.38
N SER A 28 1.57 -7.32 9.61
CA SER A 28 1.94 -8.23 8.54
C SER A 28 0.82 -8.41 7.51
N GLU A 29 -0.44 -8.34 7.95
CA GLU A 29 -1.60 -8.38 7.06
C GLU A 29 -1.66 -7.16 6.13
N GLU A 30 -1.40 -5.99 6.65
CA GLU A 30 -1.35 -4.76 5.86
C GLU A 30 -0.22 -4.79 4.83
N LYS A 31 0.95 -5.31 5.22
CA LYS A 31 2.08 -5.50 4.30
C LYS A 31 1.73 -6.49 3.19
N ASP A 32 1.10 -7.60 3.54
CA ASP A 32 0.68 -8.60 2.56
C ASP A 32 -0.37 -8.04 1.60
N LEU A 33 -1.34 -7.29 2.11
CA LEU A 33 -2.32 -6.60 1.25
C LEU A 33 -1.63 -5.60 0.32
N GLY A 34 -0.66 -4.86 0.82
CA GLY A 34 0.16 -3.96 0.03
C GLY A 34 0.88 -4.68 -1.11
N CYS A 35 1.45 -5.84 -0.83
CA CYS A 35 2.13 -6.65 -1.85
C CYS A 35 1.14 -7.25 -2.86
N ILE A 36 0.01 -7.80 -2.40
CA ILE A 36 -1.01 -8.38 -3.28
C ILE A 36 -1.51 -7.34 -4.29
N THR A 37 -1.86 -6.16 -3.82
CA THR A 37 -2.40 -5.09 -4.66
C THR A 37 -1.35 -4.50 -5.60
N LEU A 38 -0.12 -4.32 -5.14
CA LEU A 38 0.97 -3.81 -5.97
C LEU A 38 1.35 -4.82 -7.07
N LEU A 39 1.44 -6.11 -6.73
CA LEU A 39 1.73 -7.17 -7.67
C LEU A 39 0.65 -7.26 -8.75
N LYS A 40 -0.61 -7.06 -8.37
CA LYS A 40 -1.72 -6.99 -9.31
C LYS A 40 -1.57 -5.84 -10.29
N LEU A 41 -1.29 -4.64 -9.80
CA LEU A 41 -1.11 -3.45 -10.63
C LEU A 41 0.09 -3.59 -11.57
N ALA A 42 1.23 -4.04 -11.04
CA ALA A 42 2.43 -4.25 -11.83
C ALA A 42 2.24 -5.37 -12.85
N GLY A 43 1.51 -6.43 -12.49
CA GLY A 43 1.16 -7.52 -13.39
C GLY A 43 0.31 -7.05 -14.57
N GLU A 44 -0.72 -6.27 -14.31
CA GLU A 44 -1.57 -5.70 -15.36
C GLU A 44 -0.78 -4.81 -16.31
N LYS A 45 0.11 -3.99 -15.76
CA LYS A 45 0.99 -3.12 -16.55
C LYS A 45 1.92 -3.94 -17.45
N SER A 46 2.52 -5.01 -16.93
CA SER A 46 3.40 -5.90 -17.68
C SER A 46 2.65 -6.64 -18.78
N LYS A 47 1.44 -7.13 -18.49
CA LYS A 47 0.56 -7.78 -19.46
C LYS A 47 0.22 -6.84 -20.61
N ASN A 48 -0.17 -5.60 -20.30
CA ASN A 48 -0.52 -4.60 -21.29
C ASN A 48 0.67 -4.19 -22.16
N ALA A 49 1.88 -4.25 -21.60
CA ALA A 49 3.13 -3.98 -22.34
C ALA A 49 3.65 -5.18 -23.14
N GLY A 50 2.97 -6.32 -23.07
CA GLY A 50 3.40 -7.54 -23.76
C GLY A 50 4.53 -8.28 -23.07
N GLU A 51 4.89 -7.91 -21.85
CA GLU A 51 5.97 -8.55 -21.08
C GLU A 51 5.43 -9.79 -20.34
N MET A 52 5.16 -10.86 -21.07
CA MET A 52 4.46 -12.04 -20.54
C MET A 52 5.28 -12.81 -19.51
N ILE A 53 6.58 -12.91 -19.66
CA ILE A 53 7.46 -13.60 -18.70
C ILE A 53 7.41 -12.89 -17.35
N LYS A 54 7.50 -11.56 -17.37
CA LYS A 54 7.40 -10.72 -16.16
C LYS A 54 6.02 -10.81 -15.53
N TYR A 55 4.97 -10.79 -16.36
CA TYR A 55 3.59 -10.95 -15.91
C TYR A 55 3.39 -12.27 -15.15
N GLU A 56 3.85 -13.38 -15.71
CA GLU A 56 3.73 -14.70 -15.08
C GLU A 56 4.46 -14.75 -13.73
N LYS A 57 5.63 -14.15 -13.65
CA LYS A 57 6.43 -14.06 -12.43
C LYS A 57 5.70 -13.29 -11.34
N LEU A 58 5.14 -12.14 -11.70
CA LEU A 58 4.38 -11.28 -10.78
C LEU A 58 3.11 -11.98 -10.30
N LYS A 59 2.40 -12.64 -11.20
CA LYS A 59 1.18 -13.38 -10.88
C LYS A 59 1.45 -14.55 -9.92
N LYS A 60 2.54 -15.27 -10.14
CA LYS A 60 2.94 -16.38 -9.27
C LYS A 60 3.24 -15.89 -7.86
N LEU A 61 3.95 -14.78 -7.73
CA LEU A 61 4.27 -14.17 -6.44
C LEU A 61 3.00 -13.64 -5.77
N GLN A 62 2.10 -13.02 -6.51
CA GLN A 62 0.80 -12.57 -6.01
C GLN A 62 0.01 -13.72 -5.39
N LYS A 63 -0.06 -14.85 -6.09
CA LYS A 63 -0.76 -16.04 -5.59
C LYS A 63 -0.15 -16.56 -4.31
N SER A 64 1.17 -16.51 -4.16
CA SER A 64 1.84 -16.97 -2.94
C SER A 64 1.42 -16.16 -1.71
N PHE A 65 1.20 -14.86 -1.86
CA PHE A 65 0.66 -14.03 -0.79
C PHE A 65 -0.83 -14.31 -0.55
N GLN A 66 -1.62 -14.40 -1.61
CA GLN A 66 -3.07 -14.64 -1.51
C GLN A 66 -3.40 -15.97 -0.84
N ASN A 67 -2.59 -17.01 -1.07
CA ASN A 67 -2.81 -18.34 -0.51
C ASN A 67 -2.70 -18.39 1.02
N LYS A 68 -2.16 -17.36 1.64
CA LYS A 68 -2.12 -17.24 3.11
C LYS A 68 -3.49 -16.91 3.70
N TYR A 69 -4.41 -16.43 2.88
CA TYR A 69 -5.70 -15.90 3.33
C TYR A 69 -6.85 -16.58 2.62
N LYS A 70 -8.00 -16.60 3.30
CA LYS A 70 -9.25 -17.09 2.70
C LYS A 70 -9.72 -16.13 1.63
N VAL A 71 -10.40 -16.64 0.61
CA VAL A 71 -11.05 -15.82 -0.40
C VAL A 71 -11.99 -14.82 0.29
N GLY A 72 -11.86 -13.54 -0.03
CA GLY A 72 -12.67 -12.49 0.58
C GLY A 72 -12.22 -12.04 1.97
N TYR A 73 -11.06 -12.50 2.44
CA TYR A 73 -10.51 -12.07 3.73
C TYR A 73 -10.34 -10.56 3.82
N PHE A 74 -9.81 -9.94 2.76
CA PHE A 74 -9.70 -8.49 2.69
C PHE A 74 -10.98 -7.91 2.07
N SER A 75 -11.56 -6.88 2.72
CA SER A 75 -12.74 -6.22 2.19
C SER A 75 -12.42 -5.48 0.88
N GLU A 76 -13.43 -5.32 0.02
CA GLU A 76 -13.28 -4.56 -1.22
C GLU A 76 -12.82 -3.13 -0.96
N GLU A 77 -13.32 -2.52 0.12
CA GLU A 77 -12.91 -1.17 0.53
C GLU A 77 -11.42 -1.10 0.88
N ASN A 78 -10.91 -2.07 1.62
CA ASN A 78 -9.50 -2.12 2.00
C ASN A 78 -8.61 -2.35 0.78
N VAL A 79 -9.02 -3.24 -0.12
CA VAL A 79 -8.31 -3.50 -1.38
C VAL A 79 -8.26 -2.23 -2.22
N GLN A 80 -9.40 -1.56 -2.41
CA GLN A 80 -9.48 -0.34 -3.22
C GLN A 80 -8.67 0.80 -2.59
N SER A 81 -8.74 0.96 -1.27
CA SER A 81 -7.96 1.95 -0.55
C SER A 81 -6.46 1.76 -0.75
N LYS A 82 -6.00 0.52 -0.73
CA LYS A 82 -4.59 0.20 -0.96
C LYS A 82 -4.16 0.44 -2.41
N ILE A 83 -5.04 0.12 -3.36
CA ILE A 83 -4.81 0.41 -4.79
C ILE A 83 -4.69 1.92 -5.00
N ASP A 84 -5.58 2.70 -4.40
CA ASP A 84 -5.56 4.17 -4.50
C ASP A 84 -4.27 4.75 -3.93
N GLU A 85 -3.82 4.22 -2.79
CA GLU A 85 -2.55 4.60 -2.17
C GLU A 85 -1.37 4.31 -3.10
N HIS A 86 -1.32 3.12 -3.71
CA HIS A 86 -0.28 2.79 -4.68
C HIS A 86 -0.30 3.71 -5.89
N ASN A 87 -1.49 3.96 -6.45
CA ASN A 87 -1.63 4.83 -7.61
C ASN A 87 -1.15 6.25 -7.32
N LEU A 88 -1.44 6.76 -6.14
CA LEU A 88 -0.95 8.08 -5.71
C LEU A 88 0.58 8.10 -5.64
N ASN A 89 1.17 7.09 -5.02
CA ASN A 89 2.63 6.99 -4.91
C ASN A 89 3.30 6.78 -6.28
N ILE A 90 2.69 6.01 -7.16
CA ILE A 90 3.19 5.80 -8.53
C ILE A 90 3.17 7.13 -9.30
N LYS A 91 2.10 7.91 -9.15
CA LYS A 91 1.98 9.22 -9.79
C LYS A 91 3.08 10.18 -9.32
N GLU A 92 3.40 10.16 -8.04
CA GLU A 92 4.42 11.04 -7.45
C GLU A 92 5.85 10.57 -7.70
N LYS A 93 6.10 9.26 -7.56
CA LYS A 93 7.45 8.68 -7.54
C LYS A 93 7.79 7.86 -8.79
N GLY A 94 6.79 7.50 -9.60
CA GLY A 94 6.96 6.78 -10.86
C GLY A 94 7.41 5.33 -10.68
N GLN A 95 8.13 4.82 -11.68
CA GLN A 95 8.59 3.43 -11.73
C GLN A 95 9.50 3.07 -10.56
N ARG A 96 10.22 4.01 -10.00
CA ARG A 96 11.09 3.80 -8.84
C ARG A 96 10.32 3.25 -7.64
N TYR A 97 9.11 3.77 -7.39
CA TYR A 97 8.23 3.28 -6.33
C TYR A 97 7.87 1.81 -6.55
N ILE A 98 7.46 1.48 -7.76
CA ILE A 98 7.08 0.11 -8.14
C ILE A 98 8.24 -0.84 -7.90
N ASN A 99 9.41 -0.54 -8.46
CA ASN A 99 10.60 -1.39 -8.38
C ASN A 99 11.05 -1.63 -6.94
N LYS A 100 11.10 -0.57 -6.14
CA LYS A 100 11.51 -0.64 -4.75
C LYS A 100 10.57 -1.50 -3.91
N ASN A 101 9.27 -1.31 -4.09
CA ASN A 101 8.27 -2.04 -3.31
C ASN A 101 8.09 -3.47 -3.78
N LEU A 102 8.25 -3.76 -5.06
CA LEU A 102 8.27 -5.14 -5.56
C LEU A 102 9.43 -5.93 -4.95
N GLN A 103 10.61 -5.31 -4.82
CA GLN A 103 11.75 -5.94 -4.15
C GLN A 103 11.44 -6.24 -2.69
N LYS A 104 10.78 -5.34 -1.99
CA LYS A 104 10.34 -5.56 -0.60
C LYS A 104 9.33 -6.71 -0.49
N CYS A 105 8.56 -6.96 -1.53
CA CYS A 105 7.62 -8.07 -1.60
C CYS A 105 8.29 -9.40 -2.00
N GLY A 106 9.56 -9.38 -2.30
CA GLY A 106 10.34 -10.58 -2.61
C GLY A 106 10.60 -10.84 -4.09
N LEU A 107 10.30 -9.88 -4.96
CA LEU A 107 10.63 -10.00 -6.37
C LEU A 107 12.14 -9.81 -6.56
N LYS A 108 12.76 -10.77 -7.21
CA LYS A 108 14.19 -10.74 -7.51
C LYS A 108 14.45 -10.34 -8.95
#